data_647fac38d10960133ec3e2cf71b76db5
#
_entry.id   647fac38d10960133ec3e2cf71b76db5
#
_cell.length_a   1.000
_cell.length_b   1.000
_cell.length_c   1.000
_cell.angle_alpha   90.00
_cell.angle_beta   90.00
_cell.angle_gamma   90.00
#
_symmetry.space_group_name_H-M   'P 1'
#
loop_
_entity.id
_entity.type
_entity.pdbx_description
1 polymer ?
#
loop_
_entity_poly.entity_id
_entity_poly.type
_entity_poly.pdbx_seq_one_letter_code
_entity_poly.pdbx_strand_id
1 'polypeptide(L)'
;MKKHLLLPLILALTALSASATTVAGDVNGDGECTGSDVTALYNYILYNDASAIVNGDQNGDGDITGSDVTAVYNIILYGSGQDEDIEDYNINIAYDGESATVTVAKNISGYITTTINGAHVNIVADAALQDSIFFNLSGSTNNGSFYMDGDYKCYVNLTDLAIHNPDSAAINIDNGKRIDLTLNGTSTLTDATGGAQRACCFINGHVVIAGEGTLNITGNSKHAYFSDEYTRMTSGTINVANSASDGMHINQYFMMDGGTITINTTGGDGIDVGMTKDATDSNNGEFILNDGSIIITTSGDAVKAIKCESIMTIAGGSITATTSGNAVYDATKADLSSCAAIKCDSTFVMTSGTVYLTSTGAGGKGLNTDGSVKIGGGTFTAITTGNVYEYSSTLDTKAGGVKADGSITITGGTVRVAASNDDARAFNGELGFFTNGGYILGIGGKSSTVSTGYTQSYKYLRNQVINGGTTYTPLVNNASVGISFDIPSIYSNSSALVVVSTPEIN
;
A
#
# COMPACT_ATOMS: atom_id res chain seq x y z
N MET A 1 32.80 67.57 60.85
CA MET A 1 33.62 66.38 60.92
C MET A 1 32.81 65.23 60.34
N LYS A 2 33.04 64.90 59.08
CA LYS A 2 32.47 63.68 58.46
C LYS A 2 33.65 62.90 57.89
N LYS A 3 33.85 61.69 58.46
CA LYS A 3 34.89 60.76 58.01
C LYS A 3 34.40 60.07 56.78
N HIS A 4 35.10 60.16 55.66
CA HIS A 4 34.85 59.30 54.50
C HIS A 4 35.59 57.99 54.67
N LEU A 5 34.85 56.91 54.62
CA LEU A 5 35.32 55.51 54.61
C LEU A 5 35.49 55.07 53.16
N LEU A 6 36.72 54.92 52.68
CA LEU A 6 37.02 54.32 51.38
C LEU A 6 36.93 52.81 51.52
N LEU A 7 36.03 52.18 50.75
CA LEU A 7 35.91 50.71 50.59
C LEU A 7 36.71 50.31 49.34
N PRO A 8 37.67 49.39 49.40
CA PRO A 8 38.31 48.87 48.19
C PRO A 8 37.42 47.93 47.42
N LEU A 9 37.23 48.24 46.14
CA LEU A 9 36.55 47.42 45.16
C LEU A 9 37.47 46.23 44.79
N ILE A 10 37.16 45.02 45.26
CA ILE A 10 37.81 43.78 44.86
C ILE A 10 37.16 43.34 43.53
N LEU A 11 37.89 43.49 42.42
CA LEU A 11 37.53 42.97 41.12
C LEU A 11 37.78 41.48 41.12
N ALA A 12 36.74 40.68 41.30
CA ALA A 12 36.81 39.24 41.10
C ALA A 12 36.85 38.93 39.59
N LEU A 13 38.03 38.55 39.12
CA LEU A 13 38.25 38.04 37.78
C LEU A 13 37.72 36.60 37.74
N THR A 14 36.50 36.38 37.32
CA THR A 14 35.98 35.02 36.99
C THR A 14 36.67 34.59 35.73
N ALA A 15 37.60 33.65 35.83
CA ALA A 15 38.12 32.92 34.69
C ALA A 15 36.95 32.08 34.10
N LEU A 16 36.47 32.49 32.94
CA LEU A 16 35.56 31.70 32.12
C LEU A 16 36.41 30.56 31.55
N SER A 17 36.38 29.39 32.16
CA SER A 17 36.93 28.19 31.55
C SER A 17 36.07 27.87 30.33
N ALA A 18 36.57 28.18 29.14
CA ALA A 18 36.04 27.62 27.91
C ALA A 18 36.24 26.11 28.01
N SER A 19 35.14 25.35 28.14
CA SER A 19 35.16 23.90 27.93
C SER A 19 35.57 23.73 26.47
N ALA A 20 36.77 23.24 26.23
CA ALA A 20 37.14 22.79 24.90
C ALA A 20 36.19 21.64 24.54
N THR A 21 35.45 21.75 23.47
CA THR A 21 34.74 20.62 22.89
C THR A 21 35.80 19.62 22.45
N THR A 22 35.89 18.49 23.14
CA THR A 22 36.79 17.40 22.74
C THR A 22 36.25 16.82 21.42
N VAL A 23 37.09 16.89 20.38
CA VAL A 23 36.80 16.21 19.11
C VAL A 23 36.94 14.73 19.34
N ALA A 24 35.92 13.93 18.98
CA ALA A 24 35.99 12.49 19.11
C ALA A 24 37.08 11.90 18.22
N GLY A 25 37.91 11.00 18.72
CA GLY A 25 39.07 10.46 18.00
C GLY A 25 40.31 11.35 18.02
N ASP A 26 40.26 12.56 18.57
CA ASP A 26 41.41 13.42 18.77
C ASP A 26 42.18 12.93 19.99
N VAL A 27 43.15 12.07 19.73
CA VAL A 27 43.99 11.45 20.76
C VAL A 27 45.13 12.40 21.15
N ASN A 28 45.64 13.16 20.20
CA ASN A 28 46.84 13.98 20.37
C ASN A 28 46.50 15.42 20.80
N GLY A 29 45.24 15.82 20.77
CA GLY A 29 44.78 17.15 21.19
C GLY A 29 45.05 18.26 20.18
N ASP A 30 45.21 17.93 18.86
CA ASP A 30 45.43 18.93 17.80
C ASP A 30 44.12 19.51 17.24
N GLY A 31 42.98 18.97 17.64
CA GLY A 31 41.64 19.41 17.25
C GLY A 31 41.08 18.72 16.02
N GLU A 32 41.78 17.73 15.47
CA GLU A 32 41.33 16.92 14.33
C GLU A 32 41.46 15.43 14.67
N CYS A 33 40.63 14.57 14.05
CA CYS A 33 40.78 13.13 14.13
C CYS A 33 41.36 12.61 12.82
N THR A 34 42.64 12.21 12.83
CA THR A 34 43.41 11.86 11.63
C THR A 34 44.35 10.68 11.88
N GLY A 35 45.12 10.27 10.88
CA GLY A 35 46.16 9.23 11.04
C GLY A 35 47.25 9.58 12.05
N SER A 36 47.39 10.88 12.48
CA SER A 36 48.29 11.29 13.56
C SER A 36 47.88 10.73 14.91
N ASP A 37 46.55 10.62 15.17
CA ASP A 37 45.99 10.07 16.39
C ASP A 37 46.21 8.58 16.49
N VAL A 38 46.03 7.86 15.38
CA VAL A 38 46.38 6.46 15.28
C VAL A 38 47.86 6.24 15.56
N THR A 39 48.72 7.10 15.04
CA THR A 39 50.16 7.02 15.28
C THR A 39 50.51 7.27 16.75
N ALA A 40 49.85 8.23 17.40
CA ALA A 40 50.01 8.49 18.82
C ALA A 40 49.66 7.26 19.69
N LEU A 41 48.51 6.60 19.41
CA LEU A 41 48.11 5.35 20.09
C LEU A 41 49.12 4.25 19.87
N TYR A 42 49.59 4.02 18.65
CA TYR A 42 50.60 2.98 18.40
C TYR A 42 51.90 3.24 19.12
N ASN A 43 52.37 4.50 19.19
CA ASN A 43 53.57 4.86 19.93
C ASN A 43 53.40 4.59 21.43
N TYR A 44 52.25 4.86 21.99
CA TYR A 44 51.93 4.50 23.39
C TYR A 44 51.94 3.03 23.60
N ILE A 45 51.20 2.26 22.80
CA ILE A 45 51.02 0.81 22.94
C ILE A 45 52.34 0.04 22.74
N LEU A 46 53.16 0.43 21.77
CA LEU A 46 54.36 -0.30 21.39
C LEU A 46 55.61 0.15 22.18
N TYR A 47 55.70 1.43 22.49
CA TYR A 47 56.90 2.03 23.09
C TYR A 47 56.67 2.69 24.45
N ASN A 48 55.43 2.65 24.95
CA ASN A 48 55.01 3.34 26.17
C ASN A 48 55.32 4.85 26.14
N ASP A 49 55.22 5.43 24.94
CA ASP A 49 55.43 6.87 24.71
C ASP A 49 54.12 7.66 24.85
N ALA A 50 53.90 8.22 26.01
CA ALA A 50 52.74 9.04 26.32
C ALA A 50 52.88 10.52 25.89
N SER A 51 53.93 10.91 25.22
CA SER A 51 54.22 12.31 24.95
C SER A 51 53.19 13.00 24.02
N ALA A 52 52.50 12.25 23.21
CA ALA A 52 51.47 12.72 22.28
C ALA A 52 50.04 12.26 22.70
N ILE A 53 49.83 11.70 23.88
CA ILE A 53 48.52 11.27 24.33
C ILE A 53 47.87 12.32 25.24
N VAL A 54 46.77 12.87 24.78
CA VAL A 54 45.87 13.75 25.54
C VAL A 54 44.59 13.01 25.95
N ASN A 55 44.03 12.21 25.03
CA ASN A 55 42.84 11.43 25.25
C ASN A 55 43.00 10.05 24.55
N GLY A 56 43.54 9.05 25.20
CA GLY A 56 43.93 7.79 24.59
C GLY A 56 42.87 6.69 24.65
N ASP A 57 42.04 6.69 25.70
CA ASP A 57 40.92 5.75 25.85
C ASP A 57 39.73 6.23 25.02
N GLN A 58 39.62 5.73 23.81
CA GLN A 58 38.64 6.18 22.84
C GLN A 58 37.39 5.27 22.82
N ASN A 59 37.45 4.12 23.44
CA ASN A 59 36.32 3.22 23.57
C ASN A 59 35.67 3.22 24.97
N GLY A 60 36.30 3.93 25.95
CA GLY A 60 35.77 4.12 27.30
C GLY A 60 35.90 2.90 28.20
N ASP A 61 36.76 1.92 27.87
CA ASP A 61 36.93 0.70 28.68
C ASP A 61 37.92 0.88 29.85
N GLY A 62 38.61 2.02 29.92
CA GLY A 62 39.56 2.40 30.99
C GLY A 62 41.02 2.03 30.71
N ASP A 63 41.31 1.34 29.63
CA ASP A 63 42.66 0.95 29.22
C ASP A 63 42.97 1.52 27.81
N ILE A 64 44.22 1.82 27.49
CA ILE A 64 44.64 2.25 26.16
C ILE A 64 45.28 1.08 25.43
N THR A 65 44.57 0.50 24.47
CA THR A 65 44.93 -0.75 23.78
C THR A 65 44.69 -0.69 22.28
N GLY A 66 44.84 -1.81 21.58
CA GLY A 66 44.52 -1.91 20.15
C GLY A 66 43.04 -1.68 19.84
N SER A 67 42.15 -1.79 20.83
CA SER A 67 40.72 -1.46 20.67
C SER A 67 40.50 0.02 20.43
N ASP A 68 41.29 0.89 21.07
CA ASP A 68 41.22 2.34 20.87
C ASP A 68 41.74 2.75 19.47
N VAL A 69 42.77 2.07 19.00
CA VAL A 69 43.22 2.22 17.61
C VAL A 69 42.08 1.91 16.62
N THR A 70 41.34 0.85 16.89
CA THR A 70 40.18 0.47 16.07
C THR A 70 39.06 1.51 16.18
N ALA A 71 38.80 2.04 17.36
CA ALA A 71 37.83 3.12 17.57
C ALA A 71 38.19 4.36 16.76
N VAL A 72 39.45 4.83 16.81
CA VAL A 72 39.93 5.99 16.02
C VAL A 72 39.87 5.72 14.52
N TYR A 73 40.24 4.52 14.07
CA TYR A 73 40.08 4.18 12.65
C TYR A 73 38.63 4.25 12.19
N ASN A 74 37.68 3.77 13.02
CA ASN A 74 36.27 3.84 12.72
C ASN A 74 35.80 5.30 12.61
N ILE A 75 36.27 6.17 13.50
CA ILE A 75 35.97 7.62 13.43
C ILE A 75 36.54 8.26 12.15
N ILE A 76 37.75 7.90 11.75
CA ILE A 76 38.39 8.42 10.51
C ILE A 76 37.66 7.95 9.27
N LEU A 77 37.22 6.67 9.25
CA LEU A 77 36.60 6.07 8.07
C LEU A 77 35.13 6.36 7.95
N TYR A 78 34.43 6.53 9.08
CA TYR A 78 32.97 6.58 9.12
C TYR A 78 32.42 7.85 9.81
N GLY A 79 33.30 8.70 10.37
CA GLY A 79 32.92 9.90 11.12
C GLY A 79 32.72 9.67 12.62
N SER A 80 32.79 10.74 13.40
CA SER A 80 32.62 10.73 14.87
C SER A 80 31.15 10.61 15.33
N GLY A 81 30.25 10.27 14.43
CA GLY A 81 28.82 10.26 14.70
C GLY A 81 28.35 8.95 15.33
N GLN A 82 28.95 8.51 16.44
CA GLN A 82 28.42 7.35 17.10
C GLN A 82 28.79 7.26 18.57
N ASP A 83 27.98 7.75 19.40
CA ASP A 83 27.51 7.17 20.66
C ASP A 83 26.25 7.94 21.10
N GLU A 84 25.23 7.95 20.22
CA GLU A 84 23.89 8.03 20.74
C GLU A 84 23.54 6.61 21.16
N ASP A 85 23.13 6.41 22.41
CA ASP A 85 22.58 5.16 22.92
C ASP A 85 21.32 4.80 22.13
N ILE A 86 21.48 4.20 20.95
CA ILE A 86 20.32 3.64 20.23
C ILE A 86 20.00 2.27 20.81
N GLU A 87 18.73 1.95 20.86
CA GLU A 87 18.27 0.65 21.33
C GLU A 87 18.88 -0.49 20.53
N ASP A 88 19.16 -1.60 21.19
CA ASP A 88 19.68 -2.82 20.56
C ASP A 88 18.84 -3.24 19.34
N TYR A 89 19.49 -3.77 18.32
CA TYR A 89 18.89 -4.21 17.04
C TYR A 89 18.29 -3.09 16.20
N ASN A 90 18.51 -1.81 16.53
CA ASN A 90 18.02 -0.69 15.75
C ASN A 90 19.03 -0.20 14.72
N ILE A 91 18.53 0.25 13.56
CA ILE A 91 19.23 1.01 12.55
C ILE A 91 18.41 2.27 12.27
N ASN A 92 18.94 3.42 12.64
CA ASN A 92 18.30 4.70 12.39
C ASN A 92 18.84 5.31 11.10
N ILE A 93 17.95 5.72 10.19
CA ILE A 93 18.29 6.36 8.92
C ILE A 93 17.57 7.71 8.87
N ALA A 94 18.35 8.78 8.90
CA ALA A 94 17.85 10.15 8.82
C ALA A 94 18.31 10.80 7.52
N TYR A 95 17.35 11.19 6.68
CA TYR A 95 17.59 11.90 5.42
C TYR A 95 17.58 13.41 5.65
N ASP A 96 18.59 14.12 5.12
CA ASP A 96 18.70 15.57 5.17
C ASP A 96 19.18 16.12 3.81
N GLY A 97 18.22 16.43 2.96
CA GLY A 97 18.49 16.97 1.63
C GLY A 97 19.25 15.98 0.74
N GLU A 98 20.52 16.26 0.47
CA GLU A 98 21.37 15.43 -0.40
C GLU A 98 22.20 14.40 0.35
N SER A 99 21.98 14.24 1.65
CA SER A 99 22.73 13.32 2.51
C SER A 99 21.80 12.45 3.36
N ALA A 100 22.34 11.35 3.87
CA ALA A 100 21.72 10.53 4.87
C ALA A 100 22.72 10.16 5.96
N THR A 101 22.23 10.11 7.20
CA THR A 101 22.99 9.59 8.33
C THR A 101 22.41 8.22 8.71
N VAL A 102 23.30 7.24 8.88
CA VAL A 102 22.91 5.89 9.32
C VAL A 102 23.61 5.58 10.63
N THR A 103 22.83 5.28 11.66
CA THR A 103 23.33 4.85 12.97
C THR A 103 22.92 3.42 13.20
N VAL A 104 23.88 2.52 13.42
CA VAL A 104 23.66 1.09 13.64
C VAL A 104 23.93 0.74 15.11
N ALA A 105 23.01 0.04 15.75
CA ALA A 105 23.18 -0.42 17.12
C ALA A 105 24.45 -1.27 17.28
N LYS A 106 25.17 -1.06 18.37
CA LYS A 106 26.48 -1.68 18.64
C LYS A 106 26.42 -3.21 18.62
N ASN A 107 25.33 -3.79 19.13
CA ASN A 107 25.15 -5.24 19.22
C ASN A 107 25.01 -5.94 17.87
N ILE A 108 24.67 -5.23 16.80
CA ILE A 108 24.52 -5.78 15.43
C ILE A 108 25.51 -5.20 14.43
N SER A 109 26.30 -4.20 14.79
CA SER A 109 27.20 -3.47 13.87
C SER A 109 28.20 -4.38 13.15
N GLY A 110 28.61 -5.49 13.75
CA GLY A 110 29.49 -6.46 13.12
C GLY A 110 28.85 -7.32 12.02
N TYR A 111 27.51 -7.30 11.91
CA TYR A 111 26.75 -8.07 10.91
C TYR A 111 26.15 -7.18 9.82
N ILE A 112 26.26 -5.85 9.93
CA ILE A 112 25.65 -4.91 9.02
C ILE A 112 26.71 -4.21 8.19
N THR A 113 26.56 -4.30 6.87
CA THR A 113 27.34 -3.51 5.92
C THR A 113 26.47 -2.36 5.43
N THR A 114 26.92 -1.15 5.66
CA THR A 114 26.25 0.08 5.20
C THR A 114 27.07 0.74 4.11
N THR A 115 26.42 1.08 3.00
CA THR A 115 26.99 1.91 1.93
C THR A 115 26.11 3.13 1.73
N ILE A 116 26.69 4.32 1.83
CA ILE A 116 25.99 5.58 1.67
C ILE A 116 26.66 6.36 0.51
N ASN A 117 25.83 6.81 -0.43
CA ASN A 117 26.25 7.69 -1.52
C ASN A 117 25.27 8.85 -1.62
N GLY A 118 25.63 10.00 -1.05
CA GLY A 118 24.69 11.09 -0.84
C GLY A 118 23.54 10.67 0.07
N ALA A 119 22.32 10.71 -0.42
CA ALA A 119 21.14 10.20 0.28
C ALA A 119 20.70 8.81 -0.21
N HIS A 120 21.52 8.08 -0.96
CA HIS A 120 21.26 6.69 -1.30
C HIS A 120 21.86 5.76 -0.25
N VAL A 121 21.01 5.08 0.50
CA VAL A 121 21.40 4.19 1.60
C VAL A 121 21.20 2.74 1.15
N ASN A 122 22.26 1.95 1.28
CA ASN A 122 22.24 0.51 1.04
C ASN A 122 22.70 -0.22 2.30
N ILE A 123 21.85 -1.09 2.84
CA ILE A 123 22.08 -1.92 4.02
C ILE A 123 22.09 -3.39 3.60
N VAL A 124 23.17 -4.07 3.86
CA VAL A 124 23.28 -5.53 3.63
C VAL A 124 23.60 -6.20 4.97
N ALA A 125 22.82 -7.17 5.33
CA ALA A 125 23.04 -7.94 6.55
C ALA A 125 23.72 -9.28 6.26
N ASP A 126 24.63 -9.68 7.14
CA ASP A 126 25.26 -11.00 7.11
C ASP A 126 24.19 -12.09 7.39
N ALA A 127 24.25 -13.20 6.65
CA ALA A 127 23.37 -14.35 6.83
C ALA A 127 23.45 -15.01 8.23
N ALA A 128 24.49 -14.72 9.00
CA ALA A 128 24.61 -15.16 10.40
C ALA A 128 23.70 -14.41 11.36
N LEU A 129 23.16 -13.25 10.95
CA LEU A 129 22.22 -12.49 11.75
C LEU A 129 20.86 -13.21 11.78
N GLN A 130 20.43 -13.66 12.97
CA GLN A 130 19.18 -14.40 13.14
C GLN A 130 18.10 -13.60 13.89
N ASP A 131 18.48 -12.44 14.42
CA ASP A 131 17.58 -11.58 15.20
C ASP A 131 16.74 -10.66 14.32
N SER A 132 15.64 -10.17 14.88
CA SER A 132 14.79 -9.17 14.20
C SER A 132 15.47 -7.79 14.26
N ILE A 133 15.48 -7.07 13.16
CA ILE A 133 16.06 -5.73 13.04
C ILE A 133 14.96 -4.68 12.93
N PHE A 134 15.16 -3.54 13.57
CA PHE A 134 14.31 -2.36 13.52
C PHE A 134 14.96 -1.27 12.65
N PHE A 135 14.37 -0.97 11.52
CA PHE A 135 14.78 0.13 10.64
C PHE A 135 13.88 1.33 10.91
N ASN A 136 14.44 2.44 11.37
CA ASN A 136 13.72 3.69 11.64
C ASN A 136 14.12 4.73 10.59
N LEU A 137 13.25 4.98 9.62
CA LEU A 137 13.49 5.90 8.51
C LEU A 137 12.74 7.21 8.74
N SER A 138 13.44 8.33 8.61
CA SER A 138 12.86 9.67 8.79
C SER A 138 13.56 10.73 7.93
N GLY A 139 12.96 11.93 7.87
CA GLY A 139 13.55 13.07 7.15
C GLY A 139 13.21 13.11 5.66
N SER A 140 13.95 13.89 4.87
CA SER A 140 13.58 14.11 3.48
C SER A 140 14.76 14.24 2.53
N THR A 141 14.56 13.72 1.30
CA THR A 141 15.53 13.87 0.20
C THR A 141 14.81 13.93 -1.14
N ASN A 142 15.39 14.72 -2.06
CA ASN A 142 14.95 14.80 -3.46
C ASN A 142 15.81 13.95 -4.41
N ASN A 143 16.85 13.30 -3.90
CA ASN A 143 17.71 12.41 -4.66
C ASN A 143 18.31 11.36 -3.72
N GLY A 144 17.51 10.36 -3.36
CA GLY A 144 17.91 9.32 -2.44
C GLY A 144 17.07 8.06 -2.52
N SER A 145 17.48 7.05 -1.78
CA SER A 145 16.80 5.76 -1.73
C SER A 145 17.12 4.99 -0.47
N PHE A 146 16.26 4.05 -0.13
CA PHE A 146 16.54 3.01 0.84
C PHE A 146 16.54 1.66 0.14
N TYR A 147 17.67 0.96 0.19
CA TYR A 147 17.80 -0.44 -0.21
C TYR A 147 18.23 -1.29 0.99
N MET A 148 17.59 -2.43 1.17
CA MET A 148 17.94 -3.40 2.20
C MET A 148 17.93 -4.81 1.61
N ASP A 149 18.98 -5.58 1.90
CA ASP A 149 19.12 -6.98 1.57
C ASP A 149 19.45 -7.79 2.84
N GLY A 150 18.70 -8.85 3.08
CA GLY A 150 18.86 -9.69 4.27
C GLY A 150 17.88 -10.87 4.26
N ASP A 151 18.03 -11.79 5.22
CA ASP A 151 17.20 -12.99 5.35
C ASP A 151 16.69 -13.15 6.80
N TYR A 152 16.04 -12.11 7.34
CA TYR A 152 15.57 -12.05 8.72
C TYR A 152 14.24 -11.29 8.82
N LYS A 153 13.50 -11.54 9.89
CA LYS A 153 12.32 -10.72 10.20
C LYS A 153 12.74 -9.29 10.51
N CYS A 154 12.07 -8.30 9.94
CA CYS A 154 12.36 -6.90 10.25
C CYS A 154 11.11 -6.08 10.51
N TYR A 155 11.32 -4.98 11.22
CA TYR A 155 10.36 -3.91 11.46
C TYR A 155 10.86 -2.67 10.74
N VAL A 156 10.04 -2.09 9.89
CA VAL A 156 10.37 -0.87 9.14
C VAL A 156 9.41 0.23 9.56
N ASN A 157 9.92 1.22 10.26
CA ASN A 157 9.16 2.36 10.75
C ASN A 157 9.40 3.56 9.82
N LEU A 158 8.35 4.05 9.17
CA LEU A 158 8.40 5.28 8.39
C LEU A 158 7.82 6.42 9.24
N THR A 159 8.64 7.42 9.56
CA THR A 159 8.22 8.55 10.39
C THR A 159 8.49 9.86 9.65
N ASP A 160 7.43 10.49 9.12
CA ASP A 160 7.51 11.75 8.36
C ASP A 160 8.60 11.72 7.28
N LEU A 161 8.69 10.57 6.59
CA LEU A 161 9.72 10.28 5.59
C LEU A 161 9.30 10.81 4.21
N ALA A 162 10.19 11.53 3.52
CA ALA A 162 9.98 11.89 2.13
C ALA A 162 11.18 11.51 1.27
N ILE A 163 11.01 10.55 0.37
CA ILE A 163 12.05 10.13 -0.58
C ILE A 163 11.55 10.32 -2.00
N HIS A 164 12.29 11.11 -2.78
CA HIS A 164 12.23 11.08 -4.24
C HIS A 164 13.53 10.47 -4.77
N ASN A 165 13.42 9.41 -5.56
CA ASN A 165 14.55 8.83 -6.27
C ASN A 165 14.40 9.08 -7.77
N PRO A 166 15.19 9.97 -8.38
CA PRO A 166 15.10 10.28 -9.80
C PRO A 166 15.64 9.18 -10.71
N ASP A 167 16.32 8.17 -10.16
CA ASP A 167 17.01 7.14 -10.94
C ASP A 167 16.38 5.75 -10.82
N SER A 168 15.69 5.44 -9.70
CA SER A 168 15.15 4.10 -9.43
C SER A 168 14.04 4.14 -8.38
N ALA A 169 13.77 3.01 -7.69
CA ALA A 169 12.83 2.90 -6.59
C ALA A 169 13.22 3.80 -5.40
N ALA A 170 12.23 4.39 -4.74
CA ALA A 170 12.46 5.12 -3.49
C ALA A 170 12.80 4.15 -2.34
N ILE A 171 12.04 3.06 -2.23
CA ILE A 171 12.30 1.97 -1.27
C ILE A 171 12.37 0.66 -2.03
N ASN A 172 13.41 -0.14 -1.74
CA ASN A 172 13.59 -1.49 -2.23
C ASN A 172 14.07 -2.40 -1.09
N ILE A 173 13.22 -3.33 -0.66
CA ILE A 173 13.51 -4.31 0.39
C ILE A 173 13.55 -5.70 -0.23
N ASP A 174 14.72 -6.33 -0.23
CA ASP A 174 14.93 -7.68 -0.71
C ASP A 174 15.25 -8.61 0.48
N ASN A 175 14.21 -9.23 1.05
CA ASN A 175 14.33 -9.95 2.32
C ASN A 175 13.76 -11.38 2.26
N GLY A 176 12.59 -11.59 1.64
CA GLY A 176 11.93 -12.90 1.61
C GLY A 176 11.35 -13.37 2.95
N LYS A 177 11.38 -12.54 4.01
CA LYS A 177 10.81 -12.84 5.33
C LYS A 177 9.70 -11.86 5.70
N ARG A 178 9.19 -11.98 6.92
CA ARG A 178 8.16 -11.06 7.42
C ARG A 178 8.72 -9.67 7.67
N ILE A 179 8.02 -8.68 7.14
CA ILE A 179 8.30 -7.26 7.27
C ILE A 179 7.09 -6.59 7.92
N ASP A 180 7.23 -6.12 9.14
CA ASP A 180 6.23 -5.33 9.83
C ASP A 180 6.48 -3.84 9.51
N LEU A 181 5.70 -3.28 8.57
CA LEU A 181 5.80 -1.89 8.12
C LEU A 181 4.88 -0.99 8.93
N THR A 182 5.45 -0.10 9.75
CA THR A 182 4.69 0.83 10.59
C THR A 182 4.71 2.24 10.00
N LEU A 183 3.53 2.82 9.83
CA LEU A 183 3.34 4.18 9.33
C LEU A 183 3.13 5.14 10.50
N ASN A 184 4.02 6.14 10.64
CA ASN A 184 3.95 7.20 11.64
C ASN A 184 4.01 8.57 10.94
N GLY A 185 3.10 9.49 11.30
CA GLY A 185 3.03 10.81 10.64
C GLY A 185 2.68 10.69 9.15
N THR A 186 3.31 11.49 8.30
CA THR A 186 3.03 11.49 6.85
C THR A 186 4.30 11.24 6.05
N SER A 187 4.35 10.11 5.37
CA SER A 187 5.48 9.75 4.49
C SER A 187 5.09 9.85 3.02
N THR A 188 6.06 10.19 2.17
CA THR A 188 5.87 10.34 0.72
C THR A 188 7.00 9.68 -0.05
N LEU A 189 6.66 8.84 -1.01
CA LEU A 189 7.60 8.14 -1.87
C LEU A 189 7.30 8.47 -3.34
N THR A 190 8.34 8.80 -4.09
CA THR A 190 8.26 9.05 -5.53
C THR A 190 9.47 8.45 -6.22
N ASP A 191 9.27 7.75 -7.32
CA ASP A 191 10.34 7.10 -8.09
C ASP A 191 10.63 7.80 -9.42
N ALA A 192 11.67 7.30 -10.10
CA ALA A 192 12.09 7.74 -11.43
C ALA A 192 11.02 7.50 -12.49
N THR A 193 11.01 8.34 -13.51
CA THR A 193 10.25 8.10 -14.74
C THR A 193 11.07 7.26 -15.71
N GLY A 194 10.53 6.14 -16.17
CA GLY A 194 11.17 5.28 -17.19
C GLY A 194 12.33 4.44 -16.69
N GLY A 195 12.52 4.28 -15.38
CA GLY A 195 13.49 3.38 -14.78
C GLY A 195 13.14 1.90 -14.95
N ALA A 196 14.06 1.02 -14.58
CA ALA A 196 13.90 -0.44 -14.67
C ALA A 196 13.28 -1.07 -13.40
N GLN A 197 13.03 -0.27 -12.36
CA GLN A 197 12.47 -0.75 -11.10
C GLN A 197 11.05 -1.32 -11.28
N ARG A 198 10.71 -2.29 -10.42
CA ARG A 198 9.37 -2.91 -10.41
C ARG A 198 8.30 -1.99 -9.82
N ALA A 199 8.66 -1.18 -8.82
CA ALA A 199 7.77 -0.25 -8.15
C ALA A 199 8.53 0.91 -7.50
N CYS A 200 7.82 1.95 -7.12
CA CYS A 200 8.33 3.02 -6.26
C CYS A 200 8.67 2.48 -4.86
N CYS A 201 7.79 1.65 -4.29
CA CYS A 201 8.00 0.90 -3.06
C CYS A 201 7.92 -0.59 -3.39
N PHE A 202 9.09 -1.24 -3.53
CA PHE A 202 9.21 -2.67 -3.82
C PHE A 202 9.61 -3.42 -2.55
N ILE A 203 8.89 -4.50 -2.25
CA ILE A 203 9.15 -5.34 -1.08
C ILE A 203 9.08 -6.81 -1.49
N ASN A 204 10.23 -7.49 -1.46
CA ASN A 204 10.28 -8.95 -1.51
C ASN A 204 10.16 -9.48 -0.09
N GLY A 205 8.98 -9.95 0.30
CA GLY A 205 8.70 -10.47 1.63
C GLY A 205 7.24 -10.40 2.04
N HIS A 206 6.94 -10.97 3.19
CA HIS A 206 5.61 -11.04 3.78
C HIS A 206 5.29 -9.76 4.56
N VAL A 207 4.49 -8.87 4.00
CA VAL A 207 4.28 -7.52 4.56
C VAL A 207 3.06 -7.46 5.46
N VAL A 208 3.24 -6.88 6.65
CA VAL A 208 2.15 -6.45 7.54
C VAL A 208 2.24 -4.95 7.75
N ILE A 209 1.22 -4.22 7.28
CA ILE A 209 1.16 -2.76 7.39
C ILE A 209 0.28 -2.37 8.57
N ALA A 210 0.80 -1.48 9.41
CA ALA A 210 0.13 -0.97 10.61
C ALA A 210 0.51 0.50 10.88
N GLY A 211 -0.02 1.06 11.97
CA GLY A 211 0.24 2.43 12.42
C GLY A 211 -0.96 3.35 12.19
N GLU A 212 -0.81 4.61 12.55
CA GLU A 212 -1.84 5.65 12.38
C GLU A 212 -1.46 6.67 11.29
N GLY A 213 -0.28 6.51 10.70
CA GLY A 213 0.25 7.43 9.70
C GLY A 213 -0.31 7.23 8.31
N THR A 214 0.18 8.05 7.41
CA THR A 214 -0.17 8.07 5.99
C THR A 214 1.07 7.85 5.13
N LEU A 215 0.96 6.95 4.15
CA LEU A 215 1.95 6.73 3.12
C LEU A 215 1.39 7.16 1.76
N ASN A 216 1.97 8.22 1.19
CA ASN A 216 1.66 8.70 -0.15
C ASN A 216 2.68 8.14 -1.14
N ILE A 217 2.23 7.53 -2.23
CA ILE A 217 3.11 6.90 -3.22
C ILE A 217 2.77 7.40 -4.62
N THR A 218 3.81 7.70 -5.40
CA THR A 218 3.70 7.99 -6.83
C THR A 218 4.66 7.07 -7.59
N GLY A 219 4.10 6.15 -8.38
CA GLY A 219 4.85 5.21 -9.20
C GLY A 219 4.96 5.68 -10.65
N ASN A 220 6.08 6.29 -11.02
CA ASN A 220 6.25 6.90 -12.34
C ASN A 220 6.74 5.93 -13.41
N SER A 221 7.40 4.84 -13.03
CA SER A 221 7.94 3.84 -13.98
C SER A 221 7.05 2.65 -14.17
N LYS A 222 6.51 2.09 -13.09
CA LYS A 222 5.68 0.90 -13.13
C LYS A 222 4.61 0.93 -12.02
N HIS A 223 4.69 0.01 -11.03
CA HIS A 223 3.73 -0.01 -9.92
C HIS A 223 4.09 1.05 -8.88
N ALA A 224 3.11 1.57 -8.16
CA ALA A 224 3.41 2.43 -7.01
C ALA A 224 3.90 1.58 -5.83
N TYR A 225 3.19 0.52 -5.49
CA TYR A 225 3.56 -0.47 -4.48
C TYR A 225 3.64 -1.87 -5.11
N PHE A 226 4.63 -2.66 -4.70
CA PHE A 226 4.75 -4.06 -5.13
C PHE A 226 5.23 -4.93 -3.97
N SER A 227 4.53 -6.03 -3.72
CA SER A 227 4.95 -7.09 -2.81
C SER A 227 5.07 -8.43 -3.55
N ASP A 228 6.24 -9.10 -3.47
CA ASP A 228 6.42 -10.42 -4.09
C ASP A 228 5.70 -11.54 -3.32
N GLU A 229 5.28 -11.26 -2.09
CA GLU A 229 4.50 -12.14 -1.23
C GLU A 229 3.23 -11.40 -0.74
N TYR A 230 2.57 -11.91 0.30
CA TYR A 230 1.34 -11.30 0.78
C TYR A 230 1.53 -9.89 1.36
N THR A 231 0.46 -9.12 1.26
CA THR A 231 0.30 -7.88 2.02
C THR A 231 -0.95 -7.97 2.91
N ARG A 232 -0.77 -7.80 4.22
CA ARG A 232 -1.85 -7.65 5.19
C ARG A 232 -1.82 -6.23 5.76
N MET A 233 -2.94 -5.53 5.70
CA MET A 233 -3.08 -4.19 6.27
C MET A 233 -4.02 -4.23 7.47
N THR A 234 -3.54 -3.78 8.63
CA THR A 234 -4.32 -3.76 9.88
C THR A 234 -4.79 -2.36 10.27
N SER A 235 -4.06 -1.32 9.85
CA SER A 235 -4.40 0.08 10.10
C SER A 235 -3.55 1.02 9.23
N GLY A 236 -3.70 2.33 9.39
CA GLY A 236 -2.97 3.36 8.64
C GLY A 236 -3.68 3.78 7.35
N THR A 237 -3.03 4.62 6.57
CA THR A 237 -3.55 5.13 5.30
C THR A 237 -2.52 4.98 4.19
N ILE A 238 -2.92 4.42 3.06
CA ILE A 238 -2.13 4.40 1.82
C ILE A 238 -2.85 5.21 0.76
N ASN A 239 -2.15 6.18 0.18
CA ASN A 239 -2.63 6.96 -0.95
C ASN A 239 -1.71 6.76 -2.15
N VAL A 240 -2.23 6.23 -3.24
CA VAL A 240 -1.56 6.21 -4.53
C VAL A 240 -2.13 7.34 -5.39
N ALA A 241 -1.32 8.37 -5.61
CA ALA A 241 -1.74 9.53 -6.40
C ALA A 241 -1.75 9.21 -7.90
N ASN A 242 -0.78 8.42 -8.34
CA ASN A 242 -0.63 7.95 -9.72
C ASN A 242 0.26 6.72 -9.79
N SER A 243 0.06 5.85 -10.78
CA SER A 243 1.03 4.84 -11.17
C SER A 243 1.03 4.59 -12.68
N ALA A 244 2.21 4.29 -13.23
CA ALA A 244 2.37 3.98 -14.65
C ALA A 244 1.82 2.58 -15.01
N SER A 245 1.71 1.68 -14.02
CA SER A 245 1.05 0.38 -14.09
C SER A 245 0.06 0.27 -12.93
N ASP A 246 0.08 -0.80 -12.14
CA ASP A 246 -0.88 -0.98 -11.06
C ASP A 246 -0.59 -0.05 -9.87
N GLY A 247 -1.64 0.34 -9.18
CA GLY A 247 -1.49 1.08 -7.93
C GLY A 247 -0.79 0.23 -6.87
N MET A 248 -1.34 -0.95 -6.61
CA MET A 248 -0.73 -1.97 -5.74
C MET A 248 -0.73 -3.32 -6.47
N HIS A 249 0.46 -3.89 -6.68
CA HIS A 249 0.63 -5.24 -7.20
C HIS A 249 1.11 -6.14 -6.07
N ILE A 250 0.36 -7.19 -5.77
CA ILE A 250 0.58 -8.04 -4.61
C ILE A 250 0.51 -9.49 -5.08
N ASN A 251 1.56 -10.24 -4.87
CA ASN A 251 1.51 -11.68 -5.08
C ASN A 251 0.99 -12.38 -3.81
N GLN A 252 0.69 -13.65 -3.92
CA GLN A 252 0.08 -14.51 -2.93
C GLN A 252 -1.33 -14.05 -2.51
N TYR A 253 -1.50 -13.12 -1.57
CA TYR A 253 -2.81 -12.60 -1.20
C TYR A 253 -2.76 -11.17 -0.65
N PHE A 254 -3.89 -10.50 -0.73
CA PHE A 254 -4.15 -9.26 -0.01
C PHE A 254 -5.21 -9.48 1.06
N MET A 255 -4.92 -9.05 2.30
CA MET A 255 -5.87 -9.07 3.41
C MET A 255 -5.92 -7.69 4.08
N MET A 256 -7.14 -7.17 4.30
CA MET A 256 -7.33 -5.89 4.99
C MET A 256 -8.26 -6.09 6.19
N ASP A 257 -7.73 -5.79 7.37
CA ASP A 257 -8.44 -5.86 8.65
C ASP A 257 -8.80 -4.47 9.19
N GLY A 258 -8.32 -3.40 8.54
CA GLY A 258 -8.59 -2.01 8.91
C GLY A 258 -7.74 -1.04 8.11
N GLY A 259 -7.92 0.27 8.37
CA GLY A 259 -7.21 1.34 7.67
C GLY A 259 -7.93 1.86 6.42
N THR A 260 -7.23 2.64 5.61
CA THR A 260 -7.78 3.26 4.40
C THR A 260 -6.80 3.15 3.24
N ILE A 261 -7.30 2.76 2.07
CA ILE A 261 -6.56 2.79 0.81
C ILE A 261 -7.30 3.69 -0.18
N THR A 262 -6.59 4.67 -0.74
CA THR A 262 -7.09 5.52 -1.82
C THR A 262 -6.15 5.41 -3.02
N ILE A 263 -6.68 5.03 -4.20
CA ILE A 263 -5.91 4.92 -5.43
C ILE A 263 -6.60 5.74 -6.51
N ASN A 264 -5.87 6.68 -7.09
CA ASN A 264 -6.33 7.51 -8.18
C ASN A 264 -5.43 7.33 -9.40
N THR A 265 -6.04 7.16 -10.55
CA THR A 265 -5.37 7.15 -11.84
C THR A 265 -4.20 6.17 -11.93
N THR A 266 -4.45 5.03 -12.54
CA THR A 266 -3.42 4.02 -12.81
C THR A 266 -3.33 3.74 -14.30
N GLY A 267 -2.13 3.44 -14.78
CA GLY A 267 -1.93 2.90 -16.13
C GLY A 267 -2.36 1.44 -16.23
N GLY A 268 -2.35 0.72 -15.09
CA GLY A 268 -2.82 -0.64 -14.91
C GLY A 268 -3.96 -0.73 -13.90
N ASP A 269 -4.08 -1.88 -13.23
CA ASP A 269 -5.14 -2.13 -12.27
C ASP A 269 -4.93 -1.32 -10.97
N GLY A 270 -6.02 -0.99 -10.26
CA GLY A 270 -5.88 -0.27 -8.99
C GLY A 270 -5.19 -1.14 -7.94
N ILE A 271 -5.77 -2.29 -7.61
CA ILE A 271 -5.15 -3.36 -6.83
C ILE A 271 -5.19 -4.62 -7.69
N ASP A 272 -4.03 -5.21 -7.98
CA ASP A 272 -3.87 -6.51 -8.66
C ASP A 272 -3.27 -7.53 -7.69
N VAL A 273 -4.02 -8.60 -7.41
CA VAL A 273 -3.58 -9.70 -6.54
C VAL A 273 -3.34 -10.92 -7.40
N GLY A 274 -2.07 -11.24 -7.60
CA GLY A 274 -1.60 -12.39 -8.36
C GLY A 274 -1.36 -13.61 -7.49
N MET A 275 -1.14 -14.75 -8.14
CA MET A 275 -0.70 -15.98 -7.49
C MET A 275 0.83 -16.07 -7.45
N THR A 276 1.37 -16.67 -6.41
CA THR A 276 2.75 -17.16 -6.40
C THR A 276 2.87 -18.43 -7.25
N LYS A 277 4.10 -18.84 -7.51
CA LYS A 277 4.36 -20.09 -8.26
C LYS A 277 4.12 -21.34 -7.41
N ASP A 278 4.11 -21.21 -6.08
CA ASP A 278 3.85 -22.31 -5.16
C ASP A 278 2.34 -22.46 -4.94
N ALA A 279 1.75 -23.47 -5.56
CA ALA A 279 0.32 -23.74 -5.41
C ALA A 279 -0.10 -24.18 -4.00
N THR A 280 0.87 -24.44 -3.10
CA THR A 280 0.59 -24.81 -1.70
C THR A 280 0.53 -23.60 -0.76
N ASP A 281 0.88 -22.40 -1.24
CA ASP A 281 0.74 -21.18 -0.48
C ASP A 281 -0.71 -20.95 -0.06
N SER A 282 -0.88 -20.58 1.20
CA SER A 282 -2.21 -20.28 1.74
C SER A 282 -2.81 -19.05 1.10
N ASN A 283 -4.11 -19.07 0.85
CA ASN A 283 -4.89 -17.96 0.27
C ASN A 283 -4.35 -17.47 -1.08
N ASN A 284 -3.64 -18.31 -1.82
CA ASN A 284 -2.93 -17.92 -3.04
C ASN A 284 -3.88 -17.30 -4.09
N GLY A 285 -3.59 -16.05 -4.46
CA GLY A 285 -4.41 -15.23 -5.37
C GLY A 285 -5.67 -14.62 -4.74
N GLU A 286 -5.87 -14.70 -3.42
CA GLU A 286 -7.09 -14.22 -2.76
C GLU A 286 -7.05 -12.75 -2.37
N PHE A 287 -8.20 -12.10 -2.49
CA PHE A 287 -8.46 -10.77 -1.92
C PHE A 287 -9.45 -10.90 -0.77
N ILE A 288 -9.07 -10.44 0.43
CA ILE A 288 -9.87 -10.58 1.65
C ILE A 288 -10.04 -9.21 2.31
N LEU A 289 -11.28 -8.74 2.43
CA LEU A 289 -11.62 -7.53 3.17
C LEU A 289 -12.45 -7.89 4.40
N ASN A 290 -11.87 -7.77 5.58
CA ASN A 290 -12.53 -7.98 6.86
C ASN A 290 -13.09 -6.67 7.42
N ASP A 291 -12.33 -5.56 7.27
CA ASP A 291 -12.72 -4.21 7.68
C ASP A 291 -11.85 -3.16 6.96
N GLY A 292 -12.16 -1.87 7.14
CA GLY A 292 -11.45 -0.75 6.53
C GLY A 292 -12.18 -0.16 5.31
N SER A 293 -11.50 0.74 4.60
CA SER A 293 -12.07 1.49 3.47
C SER A 293 -11.14 1.49 2.28
N ILE A 294 -11.66 1.11 1.11
CA ILE A 294 -10.94 1.12 -0.17
C ILE A 294 -11.68 2.01 -1.16
N ILE A 295 -10.99 3.03 -1.69
CA ILE A 295 -11.52 3.98 -2.67
C ILE A 295 -10.60 3.96 -3.88
N ILE A 296 -11.11 3.54 -5.02
CA ILE A 296 -10.30 3.40 -6.24
C ILE A 296 -10.99 4.06 -7.43
N THR A 297 -10.23 4.84 -8.19
CA THR A 297 -10.64 5.39 -9.48
C THR A 297 -9.60 5.06 -10.54
N THR A 298 -10.02 4.38 -11.61
CA THR A 298 -9.17 4.07 -12.77
C THR A 298 -9.82 4.54 -14.08
N SER A 299 -9.01 4.86 -15.07
CA SER A 299 -9.50 5.38 -16.36
C SER A 299 -8.90 4.68 -17.59
N GLY A 300 -7.90 3.82 -17.41
CA GLY A 300 -7.28 3.09 -18.51
C GLY A 300 -8.22 2.06 -19.15
N ASP A 301 -8.05 1.82 -20.45
CA ASP A 301 -8.80 0.77 -21.16
C ASP A 301 -8.39 -0.63 -20.70
N ALA A 302 -9.31 -1.55 -20.58
CA ALA A 302 -9.18 -2.91 -20.04
C ALA A 302 -8.73 -2.99 -18.57
N VAL A 303 -8.63 -1.88 -17.85
CA VAL A 303 -8.18 -1.79 -16.46
C VAL A 303 -9.30 -2.18 -15.49
N LYS A 304 -8.94 -2.83 -14.37
CA LYS A 304 -9.84 -3.16 -13.26
C LYS A 304 -9.48 -2.29 -12.05
N ALA A 305 -10.50 -1.82 -11.32
CA ALA A 305 -10.16 -1.13 -10.07
C ALA A 305 -9.60 -2.12 -9.04
N ILE A 306 -10.21 -3.31 -8.91
CA ILE A 306 -9.66 -4.41 -8.10
C ILE A 306 -9.70 -5.69 -8.94
N LYS A 307 -8.56 -6.39 -9.00
CA LYS A 307 -8.43 -7.70 -9.63
C LYS A 307 -7.81 -8.69 -8.66
N CYS A 308 -8.27 -9.94 -8.66
CA CYS A 308 -7.59 -11.05 -7.99
C CYS A 308 -7.72 -12.34 -8.80
N GLU A 309 -6.68 -13.17 -8.73
CA GLU A 309 -6.60 -14.42 -9.52
C GLU A 309 -7.29 -15.61 -8.86
N SER A 310 -7.87 -15.44 -7.66
CA SER A 310 -8.60 -16.50 -6.96
C SER A 310 -9.90 -15.95 -6.36
N ILE A 311 -10.20 -16.29 -5.12
CA ILE A 311 -11.43 -15.91 -4.43
C ILE A 311 -11.34 -14.47 -3.93
N MET A 312 -12.45 -13.73 -4.07
CA MET A 312 -12.63 -12.45 -3.39
C MET A 312 -13.64 -12.60 -2.25
N THR A 313 -13.24 -12.30 -1.04
CA THR A 313 -14.08 -12.36 0.15
C THR A 313 -14.26 -10.98 0.78
N ILE A 314 -15.51 -10.55 0.92
CA ILE A 314 -15.90 -9.32 1.62
C ILE A 314 -16.69 -9.73 2.86
N ALA A 315 -16.04 -9.67 4.02
CA ALA A 315 -16.63 -10.00 5.32
C ALA A 315 -17.04 -8.75 6.12
N GLY A 316 -16.56 -7.56 5.72
CA GLY A 316 -16.84 -6.28 6.35
C GLY A 316 -16.29 -5.12 5.54
N GLY A 317 -16.10 -3.95 6.17
CA GLY A 317 -15.49 -2.77 5.55
C GLY A 317 -16.28 -2.16 4.39
N SER A 318 -15.61 -1.36 3.58
CA SER A 318 -16.20 -0.67 2.44
C SER A 318 -15.31 -0.62 1.22
N ILE A 319 -15.89 -0.83 0.04
CA ILE A 319 -15.26 -0.63 -1.28
C ILE A 319 -16.07 0.38 -2.07
N THR A 320 -15.42 1.44 -2.56
CA THR A 320 -15.93 2.31 -3.62
C THR A 320 -14.99 2.26 -4.80
N ALA A 321 -15.41 1.64 -5.89
CA ALA A 321 -14.57 1.41 -7.06
C ALA A 321 -15.22 1.99 -8.32
N THR A 322 -14.47 2.83 -9.05
CA THR A 322 -14.92 3.45 -10.28
C THR A 322 -13.93 3.18 -11.41
N THR A 323 -14.46 2.73 -12.55
CA THR A 323 -13.68 2.60 -13.79
C THR A 323 -14.37 3.32 -14.94
N SER A 324 -13.61 3.97 -15.83
CA SER A 324 -14.17 4.69 -16.98
C SER A 324 -13.58 4.24 -18.32
N GLY A 325 -12.57 3.39 -18.35
CA GLY A 325 -12.00 2.87 -19.59
C GLY A 325 -12.91 1.89 -20.34
N ASN A 326 -12.61 1.65 -21.60
CA ASN A 326 -13.35 0.75 -22.47
C ASN A 326 -12.80 -0.67 -22.43
N ALA A 327 -13.56 -1.62 -22.94
CA ALA A 327 -13.02 -2.91 -23.32
C ALA A 327 -12.02 -2.75 -24.47
N VAL A 328 -11.10 -3.71 -24.62
CA VAL A 328 -10.18 -3.79 -25.75
C VAL A 328 -10.05 -5.22 -26.24
N TYR A 329 -9.60 -5.39 -27.48
CA TYR A 329 -9.23 -6.70 -28.00
C TYR A 329 -7.86 -7.12 -27.43
N ASP A 330 -7.84 -8.25 -26.75
CA ASP A 330 -6.61 -8.91 -26.27
C ASP A 330 -6.16 -9.94 -27.31
N ALA A 331 -5.13 -9.59 -28.07
CA ALA A 331 -4.61 -10.46 -29.13
C ALA A 331 -3.99 -11.76 -28.58
N THR A 332 -3.57 -11.79 -27.31
CA THR A 332 -2.97 -12.99 -26.68
C THR A 332 -4.02 -14.03 -26.36
N LYS A 333 -5.23 -13.60 -26.02
CA LYS A 333 -6.38 -14.45 -25.73
C LYS A 333 -7.31 -14.65 -26.92
N ALA A 334 -7.11 -13.86 -27.99
CA ALA A 334 -8.04 -13.76 -29.13
C ALA A 334 -9.48 -13.44 -28.69
N ASP A 335 -9.65 -12.62 -27.64
CA ASP A 335 -10.91 -12.28 -27.00
C ASP A 335 -10.88 -10.82 -26.48
N LEU A 336 -11.98 -10.38 -25.89
CA LEU A 336 -12.14 -9.04 -25.33
C LEU A 336 -11.80 -8.99 -23.84
N SER A 337 -10.91 -8.08 -23.47
CA SER A 337 -10.66 -7.70 -22.08
C SER A 337 -11.53 -6.49 -21.72
N SER A 338 -12.49 -6.68 -20.82
CA SER A 338 -13.37 -5.61 -20.35
C SER A 338 -12.74 -4.86 -19.18
N CYS A 339 -13.00 -3.55 -19.07
CA CYS A 339 -12.89 -2.88 -17.77
C CYS A 339 -13.89 -3.44 -16.79
N ALA A 340 -13.52 -3.50 -15.53
CA ALA A 340 -14.41 -3.89 -14.44
C ALA A 340 -14.07 -3.13 -13.16
N ALA A 341 -15.06 -2.73 -12.38
CA ALA A 341 -14.78 -2.19 -11.06
C ALA A 341 -14.21 -3.29 -10.13
N ILE A 342 -14.73 -4.52 -10.26
CA ILE A 342 -14.14 -5.72 -9.63
C ILE A 342 -14.06 -6.85 -10.66
N LYS A 343 -12.90 -7.51 -10.71
CA LYS A 343 -12.68 -8.78 -11.42
C LYS A 343 -12.08 -9.80 -10.45
N CYS A 344 -12.65 -11.00 -10.38
CA CYS A 344 -12.00 -12.13 -9.74
C CYS A 344 -12.09 -13.37 -10.65
N ASP A 345 -11.02 -14.18 -10.68
CA ASP A 345 -10.93 -15.31 -11.60
C ASP A 345 -11.56 -16.58 -11.00
N SER A 346 -12.06 -16.50 -9.75
CA SER A 346 -12.82 -17.57 -9.11
C SER A 346 -14.12 -17.01 -8.52
N THR A 347 -14.42 -17.26 -7.26
CA THR A 347 -15.71 -16.92 -6.64
C THR A 347 -15.64 -15.57 -5.91
N PHE A 348 -16.65 -14.73 -6.13
CA PHE A 348 -16.92 -13.56 -5.29
C PHE A 348 -17.88 -13.96 -4.15
N VAL A 349 -17.47 -13.70 -2.90
CA VAL A 349 -18.24 -13.97 -1.69
C VAL A 349 -18.40 -12.69 -0.88
N MET A 350 -19.63 -12.32 -0.55
CA MET A 350 -19.91 -11.17 0.33
C MET A 350 -20.86 -11.61 1.44
N THR A 351 -20.42 -11.45 2.69
CA THR A 351 -21.24 -11.78 3.88
C THR A 351 -21.66 -10.55 4.67
N SER A 352 -20.93 -9.44 4.53
CA SER A 352 -21.22 -8.14 5.20
C SER A 352 -20.53 -7.00 4.46
N GLY A 353 -20.49 -5.78 5.05
CA GLY A 353 -19.82 -4.61 4.50
C GLY A 353 -20.65 -3.84 3.46
N THR A 354 -19.98 -2.91 2.78
CA THR A 354 -20.59 -2.06 1.75
C THR A 354 -19.72 -2.04 0.49
N VAL A 355 -20.31 -2.39 -0.64
CA VAL A 355 -19.64 -2.39 -1.96
C VAL A 355 -20.41 -1.48 -2.90
N TYR A 356 -19.74 -0.46 -3.46
CA TYR A 356 -20.29 0.48 -4.43
C TYR A 356 -19.40 0.52 -5.68
N LEU A 357 -19.91 0.03 -6.79
CA LEU A 357 -19.19 -0.16 -8.04
C LEU A 357 -19.76 0.72 -9.14
N THR A 358 -18.90 1.41 -9.87
CA THR A 358 -19.28 2.20 -11.05
C THR A 358 -18.37 1.84 -12.24
N SER A 359 -18.98 1.55 -13.40
CA SER A 359 -18.24 1.36 -14.65
C SER A 359 -18.95 2.10 -15.77
N THR A 360 -18.24 3.05 -16.41
CA THR A 360 -18.85 3.96 -17.41
C THR A 360 -18.37 3.70 -18.83
N GLY A 361 -17.31 2.94 -19.03
CA GLY A 361 -16.74 2.66 -20.35
C GLY A 361 -17.54 1.62 -21.15
N ALA A 362 -17.35 1.62 -22.46
CA ALA A 362 -17.98 0.66 -23.36
C ALA A 362 -17.53 -0.77 -23.04
N GLY A 363 -18.47 -1.71 -22.92
CA GLY A 363 -18.22 -3.09 -22.54
C GLY A 363 -17.88 -3.30 -21.05
N GLY A 364 -17.88 -2.22 -20.25
CA GLY A 364 -17.48 -2.25 -18.85
C GLY A 364 -18.41 -3.07 -17.93
N LYS A 365 -17.87 -3.61 -16.85
CA LYS A 365 -18.61 -4.42 -15.86
C LYS A 365 -18.53 -3.77 -14.47
N GLY A 366 -19.60 -3.88 -13.69
CA GLY A 366 -19.53 -3.58 -12.26
C GLY A 366 -18.72 -4.67 -11.55
N LEU A 367 -19.22 -5.89 -11.53
CA LEU A 367 -18.52 -7.08 -11.07
C LEU A 367 -18.43 -8.10 -12.22
N ASN A 368 -17.23 -8.64 -12.45
CA ASN A 368 -16.98 -9.72 -13.40
C ASN A 368 -16.23 -10.86 -12.71
N THR A 369 -16.75 -12.07 -12.81
CA THR A 369 -16.07 -13.26 -12.25
C THR A 369 -16.15 -14.45 -13.19
N ASP A 370 -15.07 -15.22 -13.26
CA ASP A 370 -15.05 -16.47 -14.03
C ASP A 370 -15.69 -17.62 -13.23
N GLY A 371 -15.87 -17.45 -11.93
CA GLY A 371 -16.61 -18.37 -11.07
C GLY A 371 -18.02 -17.87 -10.73
N SER A 372 -18.43 -18.08 -9.50
CA SER A 372 -19.76 -17.74 -8.99
C SER A 372 -19.77 -16.48 -8.12
N VAL A 373 -20.92 -15.83 -8.02
CA VAL A 373 -21.20 -14.74 -7.08
C VAL A 373 -22.12 -15.24 -5.97
N LYS A 374 -21.71 -15.04 -4.71
CA LYS A 374 -22.49 -15.40 -3.52
C LYS A 374 -22.62 -14.20 -2.60
N ILE A 375 -23.83 -13.66 -2.45
CA ILE A 375 -24.10 -12.52 -1.55
C ILE A 375 -25.04 -13.01 -0.44
N GLY A 376 -24.52 -13.08 0.78
CA GLY A 376 -25.25 -13.50 1.98
C GLY A 376 -25.65 -12.35 2.90
N GLY A 377 -25.07 -11.13 2.73
CA GLY A 377 -25.32 -9.98 3.60
C GLY A 377 -24.69 -8.71 3.08
N GLY A 378 -24.81 -7.62 3.88
CA GLY A 378 -24.25 -6.32 3.55
C GLY A 378 -25.06 -5.51 2.52
N THR A 379 -24.43 -4.49 1.96
CA THR A 379 -25.00 -3.63 0.91
C THR A 379 -24.12 -3.67 -0.32
N PHE A 380 -24.65 -4.17 -1.42
CA PHE A 380 -23.98 -4.24 -2.72
C PHE A 380 -24.69 -3.35 -3.73
N THR A 381 -23.97 -2.45 -4.35
CA THR A 381 -24.47 -1.57 -5.41
C THR A 381 -23.52 -1.60 -6.60
N ALA A 382 -24.06 -1.84 -7.79
CA ALA A 382 -23.28 -1.76 -9.03
C ALA A 382 -24.04 -0.94 -10.09
N ILE A 383 -23.35 -0.02 -10.75
CA ILE A 383 -23.90 0.86 -11.76
C ILE A 383 -23.01 0.82 -13.00
N THR A 384 -23.58 0.51 -14.15
CA THR A 384 -22.87 0.59 -15.42
C THR A 384 -23.65 1.44 -16.41
N THR A 385 -22.95 2.31 -17.13
CA THR A 385 -23.55 3.24 -18.10
C THR A 385 -22.95 3.12 -19.50
N GLY A 386 -21.89 2.32 -19.66
CA GLY A 386 -21.22 2.14 -20.94
C GLY A 386 -22.10 1.49 -22.01
N ASN A 387 -21.80 1.79 -23.26
CA ASN A 387 -22.43 1.15 -24.41
C ASN A 387 -21.85 -0.25 -24.66
N VAL A 388 -22.37 -0.95 -25.64
CA VAL A 388 -21.71 -2.15 -26.21
C VAL A 388 -20.36 -1.74 -26.79
N TYR A 389 -19.34 -2.52 -26.53
CA TYR A 389 -18.05 -2.44 -27.23
C TYR A 389 -18.04 -3.47 -28.35
N GLU A 390 -18.00 -3.00 -29.59
CA GLU A 390 -17.96 -3.85 -30.80
C GLU A 390 -16.56 -3.82 -31.39
N TYR A 391 -15.85 -4.93 -31.37
CA TYR A 391 -14.58 -5.11 -32.06
C TYR A 391 -14.79 -5.56 -33.50
N SER A 392 -15.78 -6.43 -33.74
CA SER A 392 -16.19 -6.91 -35.03
C SER A 392 -17.66 -7.29 -35.05
N SER A 393 -18.21 -7.63 -36.19
CA SER A 393 -19.60 -8.10 -36.29
C SER A 393 -19.90 -9.40 -35.55
N THR A 394 -18.88 -10.12 -35.06
CA THR A 394 -19.02 -11.40 -34.37
C THR A 394 -18.38 -11.40 -32.98
N LEU A 395 -17.70 -10.33 -32.61
CA LEU A 395 -17.01 -10.20 -31.33
C LEU A 395 -17.35 -8.86 -30.69
N ASP A 396 -18.22 -8.88 -29.73
CA ASP A 396 -18.67 -7.76 -28.92
C ASP A 396 -18.68 -8.09 -27.43
N THR A 397 -18.68 -7.06 -26.58
CA THR A 397 -18.97 -7.20 -25.17
C THR A 397 -19.87 -6.07 -24.68
N LYS A 398 -20.87 -6.42 -23.87
CA LYS A 398 -21.89 -5.51 -23.37
C LYS A 398 -21.51 -4.99 -21.98
N ALA A 399 -21.82 -3.75 -21.69
CA ALA A 399 -21.78 -3.30 -20.31
C ALA A 399 -22.73 -4.13 -19.47
N GLY A 400 -22.33 -4.52 -18.26
CA GLY A 400 -23.16 -5.38 -17.40
C GLY A 400 -22.93 -5.10 -15.91
N GLY A 401 -24.00 -5.20 -15.12
CA GLY A 401 -23.90 -4.93 -13.69
C GLY A 401 -23.06 -5.98 -12.97
N VAL A 402 -23.55 -7.21 -12.93
CA VAL A 402 -22.87 -8.37 -12.37
C VAL A 402 -22.86 -9.48 -13.43
N LYS A 403 -21.64 -9.89 -13.84
CA LYS A 403 -21.41 -11.02 -14.74
C LYS A 403 -20.69 -12.14 -13.97
N ALA A 404 -21.17 -13.36 -14.12
CA ALA A 404 -20.53 -14.55 -13.59
C ALA A 404 -20.59 -15.67 -14.63
N ASP A 405 -19.48 -16.36 -14.86
CA ASP A 405 -19.48 -17.57 -15.72
C ASP A 405 -20.08 -18.75 -14.93
N GLY A 406 -20.04 -18.69 -13.60
CA GLY A 406 -20.81 -19.54 -12.70
C GLY A 406 -22.23 -19.03 -12.43
N SER A 407 -22.74 -19.33 -11.24
CA SER A 407 -24.05 -18.87 -10.79
C SER A 407 -23.95 -17.56 -9.97
N ILE A 408 -25.05 -16.79 -9.98
CA ILE A 408 -25.26 -15.66 -9.07
C ILE A 408 -26.31 -16.09 -8.05
N THR A 409 -25.95 -16.17 -6.78
CA THR A 409 -26.85 -16.59 -5.69
C THR A 409 -26.89 -15.51 -4.60
N ILE A 410 -28.06 -14.96 -4.36
CA ILE A 410 -28.28 -13.94 -3.31
C ILE A 410 -29.16 -14.56 -2.24
N THR A 411 -28.63 -14.67 -1.02
CA THR A 411 -29.31 -15.26 0.15
C THR A 411 -29.60 -14.25 1.26
N GLY A 412 -29.12 -13.02 1.10
CA GLY A 412 -29.32 -11.95 2.09
C GLY A 412 -28.76 -10.62 1.64
N GLY A 413 -28.82 -9.61 2.52
CA GLY A 413 -28.34 -8.26 2.27
C GLY A 413 -29.26 -7.41 1.39
N THR A 414 -28.75 -6.25 0.96
CA THR A 414 -29.43 -5.34 0.06
C THR A 414 -28.59 -5.17 -1.21
N VAL A 415 -29.13 -5.63 -2.33
CA VAL A 415 -28.42 -5.69 -3.63
C VAL A 415 -29.15 -4.80 -4.63
N ARG A 416 -28.47 -3.79 -5.15
CA ARG A 416 -28.97 -2.82 -6.15
C ARG A 416 -28.04 -2.82 -7.34
N VAL A 417 -28.57 -3.11 -8.50
CA VAL A 417 -27.78 -3.13 -9.72
C VAL A 417 -28.50 -2.39 -10.84
N ALA A 418 -27.84 -1.39 -11.43
CA ALA A 418 -28.34 -0.70 -12.62
C ALA A 418 -27.35 -0.90 -13.76
N ALA A 419 -27.75 -1.62 -14.78
CA ALA A 419 -26.97 -1.84 -15.98
C ALA A 419 -27.44 -0.95 -17.14
N SER A 420 -26.55 -0.64 -18.06
CA SER A 420 -26.81 0.16 -19.27
C SER A 420 -28.10 -0.24 -19.99
N ASN A 421 -28.68 0.68 -20.73
CA ASN A 421 -29.87 0.44 -21.57
C ASN A 421 -29.57 -0.42 -22.81
N ASP A 422 -28.32 -0.50 -23.26
CA ASP A 422 -27.93 -1.22 -24.45
C ASP A 422 -27.77 -2.72 -24.19
N ASP A 423 -28.87 -3.47 -24.32
CA ASP A 423 -28.90 -4.94 -24.25
C ASP A 423 -28.21 -5.53 -22.98
N ALA A 424 -27.97 -4.68 -21.97
CA ALA A 424 -27.27 -5.05 -20.75
C ALA A 424 -28.21 -5.60 -19.68
N ARG A 425 -27.73 -6.60 -18.93
CA ARG A 425 -28.44 -7.17 -17.78
C ARG A 425 -27.84 -6.67 -16.46
N ALA A 426 -28.69 -6.45 -15.48
CA ALA A 426 -28.24 -6.24 -14.11
C ALA A 426 -27.49 -7.47 -13.59
N PHE A 427 -28.08 -8.66 -13.76
CA PHE A 427 -27.48 -9.93 -13.35
C PHE A 427 -27.40 -10.88 -14.54
N ASN A 428 -26.22 -11.41 -14.83
CA ASN A 428 -25.94 -12.36 -15.89
C ASN A 428 -25.03 -13.48 -15.37
N GLY A 429 -25.63 -14.53 -14.80
CA GLY A 429 -24.93 -15.76 -14.42
C GLY A 429 -25.15 -16.82 -15.49
N GLU A 430 -24.09 -17.42 -16.03
CA GLU A 430 -24.21 -18.42 -17.08
C GLU A 430 -24.87 -19.71 -16.58
N LEU A 431 -24.57 -20.09 -15.32
CA LEU A 431 -25.18 -21.24 -14.64
C LEU A 431 -26.43 -20.88 -13.82
N GLY A 432 -26.91 -19.63 -13.94
CA GLY A 432 -28.18 -19.17 -13.37
C GLY A 432 -28.05 -18.00 -12.40
N PHE A 433 -29.22 -17.37 -12.20
CA PHE A 433 -29.41 -16.32 -11.20
C PHE A 433 -30.53 -16.74 -10.25
N PHE A 434 -30.22 -16.76 -8.92
CA PHE A 434 -31.08 -17.28 -7.88
C PHE A 434 -31.35 -16.22 -6.80
N THR A 435 -32.66 -15.95 -6.57
CA THR A 435 -33.14 -15.05 -5.52
C THR A 435 -33.57 -15.91 -4.32
N ASN A 436 -32.69 -16.07 -3.35
CA ASN A 436 -32.88 -16.98 -2.22
C ASN A 436 -33.01 -16.24 -0.87
N GLY A 437 -32.99 -14.90 -0.88
CA GLY A 437 -33.16 -14.05 0.30
C GLY A 437 -32.73 -12.61 0.06
N GLY A 438 -32.99 -11.73 1.02
CA GLY A 438 -32.59 -10.33 0.99
C GLY A 438 -33.48 -9.41 0.16
N TYR A 439 -32.99 -8.20 -0.09
CA TYR A 439 -33.65 -7.16 -0.87
C TYR A 439 -32.88 -6.97 -2.19
N ILE A 440 -33.47 -7.37 -3.29
CA ILE A 440 -32.82 -7.43 -4.60
C ILE A 440 -33.57 -6.54 -5.58
N LEU A 441 -32.83 -5.61 -6.23
CA LEU A 441 -33.34 -4.76 -7.28
C LEU A 441 -32.34 -4.71 -8.43
N GLY A 442 -32.70 -5.27 -9.56
CA GLY A 442 -31.92 -5.25 -10.82
C GLY A 442 -32.65 -4.46 -11.89
N ILE A 443 -31.98 -3.48 -12.48
CA ILE A 443 -32.46 -2.59 -13.55
C ILE A 443 -31.55 -2.80 -14.76
N GLY A 444 -32.10 -2.97 -15.94
CA GLY A 444 -31.28 -3.10 -17.16
C GLY A 444 -32.07 -2.84 -18.43
N GLY A 445 -31.39 -2.73 -19.56
CA GLY A 445 -32.01 -2.71 -20.89
C GLY A 445 -32.52 -4.09 -21.32
N LYS A 446 -31.97 -5.14 -20.70
CA LYS A 446 -32.39 -6.54 -20.90
C LYS A 446 -32.76 -7.21 -19.57
N SER A 447 -33.71 -8.14 -19.63
CA SER A 447 -34.19 -8.84 -18.44
C SER A 447 -33.12 -9.74 -17.85
N SER A 448 -32.90 -9.62 -16.51
CA SER A 448 -32.14 -10.60 -15.73
C SER A 448 -33.08 -11.75 -15.36
N THR A 449 -32.86 -12.93 -15.94
CA THR A 449 -33.77 -14.07 -15.79
C THR A 449 -33.44 -14.83 -14.50
N VAL A 450 -34.40 -14.89 -13.59
CA VAL A 450 -34.29 -15.73 -12.38
C VAL A 450 -34.46 -17.19 -12.80
N SER A 451 -33.54 -18.04 -12.35
CA SER A 451 -33.50 -19.49 -12.67
C SER A 451 -34.40 -20.29 -11.75
N THR A 452 -34.87 -21.43 -12.22
CA THR A 452 -35.63 -22.40 -11.41
C THR A 452 -34.78 -22.88 -10.23
N GLY A 453 -35.38 -23.01 -9.06
CA GLY A 453 -34.66 -23.32 -7.81
C GLY A 453 -34.46 -22.11 -6.88
N TYR A 454 -35.03 -20.97 -7.23
CA TYR A 454 -35.12 -19.81 -6.30
C TYR A 454 -36.01 -20.20 -5.08
N THR A 455 -35.74 -19.57 -3.93
CA THR A 455 -36.51 -19.78 -2.70
C THR A 455 -37.26 -18.52 -2.24
N GLN A 456 -36.93 -17.35 -2.79
CA GLN A 456 -37.64 -16.10 -2.53
C GLN A 456 -38.35 -15.62 -3.79
N SER A 457 -39.64 -15.29 -3.67
CA SER A 457 -40.49 -14.77 -4.75
C SER A 457 -39.89 -13.50 -5.39
N TYR A 458 -40.17 -13.32 -6.67
CA TYR A 458 -39.74 -12.16 -7.44
C TYR A 458 -40.82 -11.66 -8.42
N LYS A 459 -40.65 -10.44 -8.89
CA LYS A 459 -41.49 -9.87 -9.97
C LYS A 459 -40.63 -9.21 -11.04
N TYR A 460 -41.13 -9.25 -12.26
CA TYR A 460 -40.61 -8.47 -13.36
C TYR A 460 -41.50 -7.26 -13.61
N LEU A 461 -40.90 -6.06 -13.62
CA LEU A 461 -41.56 -4.82 -14.02
C LEU A 461 -40.99 -4.39 -15.38
N ARG A 462 -41.86 -4.15 -16.36
CA ARG A 462 -41.45 -3.80 -17.72
C ARG A 462 -41.72 -2.32 -17.99
N ASN A 463 -40.99 -1.75 -18.96
CA ASN A 463 -41.19 -0.39 -19.43
C ASN A 463 -41.14 0.64 -18.29
N GLN A 464 -40.23 0.43 -17.34
CA GLN A 464 -40.04 1.37 -16.24
C GLN A 464 -39.23 2.58 -16.70
N VAL A 465 -39.63 3.77 -16.27
CA VAL A 465 -38.85 5.00 -16.49
C VAL A 465 -37.98 5.23 -15.27
N ILE A 466 -36.68 5.23 -15.48
CA ILE A 466 -35.69 5.46 -14.44
C ILE A 466 -34.98 6.77 -14.74
N ASN A 467 -35.11 7.75 -13.85
CA ASN A 467 -34.53 9.07 -14.00
C ASN A 467 -33.30 9.23 -13.11
N GLY A 468 -32.19 9.66 -13.69
CA GLY A 468 -30.97 10.01 -12.94
C GLY A 468 -31.21 11.15 -11.96
N GLY A 469 -30.53 11.08 -10.81
CA GLY A 469 -30.69 12.07 -9.71
C GLY A 469 -31.98 11.91 -8.91
N THR A 470 -32.74 10.81 -9.08
CA THR A 470 -33.98 10.55 -8.35
C THR A 470 -33.95 9.21 -7.63
N THR A 471 -34.82 9.04 -6.64
CA THR A 471 -35.03 7.74 -5.99
C THR A 471 -36.07 6.94 -6.76
N TYR A 472 -35.68 5.75 -7.26
CA TYR A 472 -36.60 4.79 -7.85
C TYR A 472 -37.11 3.81 -6.78
N THR A 473 -38.43 3.70 -6.64
CA THR A 473 -39.08 2.72 -5.76
C THR A 473 -39.99 1.82 -6.59
N PRO A 474 -39.68 0.52 -6.73
CA PRO A 474 -40.52 -0.41 -7.48
C PRO A 474 -41.84 -0.61 -6.75
N LEU A 475 -42.96 -0.60 -7.50
CA LEU A 475 -44.29 -0.88 -6.98
C LEU A 475 -44.78 -2.24 -7.55
N VAL A 476 -45.15 -3.14 -6.65
CA VAL A 476 -45.80 -4.41 -7.00
C VAL A 476 -47.25 -4.33 -6.50
N ASN A 477 -48.21 -4.50 -7.42
CA ASN A 477 -49.63 -4.31 -7.11
C ASN A 477 -49.96 -2.93 -6.46
N ASN A 478 -49.28 -1.88 -6.91
CA ASN A 478 -49.35 -0.49 -6.40
C ASN A 478 -48.87 -0.29 -4.95
N ALA A 479 -48.08 -1.21 -4.42
CA ALA A 479 -47.48 -1.11 -3.10
C ALA A 479 -45.93 -1.16 -3.18
N SER A 480 -45.25 -0.40 -2.33
CA SER A 480 -43.81 -0.52 -2.17
C SER A 480 -43.43 -1.90 -1.59
N VAL A 481 -42.33 -2.43 -1.99
CA VAL A 481 -41.82 -3.74 -1.62
C VAL A 481 -40.52 -3.66 -0.79
N GLY A 482 -40.38 -2.63 0.02
CA GLY A 482 -39.30 -2.51 1.00
C GLY A 482 -37.91 -2.18 0.46
N ILE A 483 -37.78 -1.95 -0.85
CA ILE A 483 -36.50 -1.54 -1.46
C ILE A 483 -36.68 -0.29 -2.32
N SER A 484 -35.69 0.59 -2.28
CA SER A 484 -35.55 1.73 -3.18
C SER A 484 -34.09 1.86 -3.64
N PHE A 485 -33.87 2.60 -4.73
CA PHE A 485 -32.56 2.86 -5.27
C PHE A 485 -32.40 4.35 -5.61
N ASP A 486 -31.45 5.01 -4.98
CA ASP A 486 -31.06 6.36 -5.32
C ASP A 486 -30.23 6.30 -6.60
N ILE A 487 -30.87 6.63 -7.72
CA ILE A 487 -30.28 6.53 -9.04
C ILE A 487 -29.30 7.69 -9.25
N PRO A 488 -28.01 7.44 -9.45
CA PRO A 488 -27.06 8.52 -9.68
C PRO A 488 -27.39 9.27 -10.99
N SER A 489 -27.01 10.54 -11.07
CA SER A 489 -27.30 11.41 -12.22
C SER A 489 -26.72 10.90 -13.53
N ILE A 490 -25.68 10.07 -13.47
CA ILE A 490 -25.04 9.45 -14.65
C ILE A 490 -25.86 8.33 -15.29
N TYR A 491 -26.91 7.81 -14.63
CA TYR A 491 -27.72 6.70 -15.12
C TYR A 491 -29.15 7.15 -15.40
N SER A 492 -29.69 6.77 -16.55
CA SER A 492 -31.12 6.88 -16.85
C SER A 492 -31.54 5.81 -17.84
N ASN A 493 -32.82 5.39 -17.79
CA ASN A 493 -33.39 4.44 -18.72
C ASN A 493 -34.87 4.71 -18.90
N SER A 494 -35.30 4.97 -20.14
CA SER A 494 -36.70 5.32 -20.48
C SER A 494 -37.61 4.10 -20.63
N SER A 495 -37.07 2.87 -20.69
CA SER A 495 -37.83 1.63 -20.90
C SER A 495 -37.17 0.44 -20.22
N ALA A 496 -36.78 0.62 -18.95
CA ALA A 496 -36.06 -0.37 -18.19
C ALA A 496 -36.86 -1.66 -17.97
N LEU A 497 -36.14 -2.78 -17.95
CA LEU A 497 -36.60 -4.07 -17.47
C LEU A 497 -36.06 -4.28 -16.07
N VAL A 498 -36.97 -4.41 -15.11
CA VAL A 498 -36.63 -4.51 -13.70
C VAL A 498 -36.98 -5.89 -13.17
N VAL A 499 -36.06 -6.47 -12.40
CA VAL A 499 -36.32 -7.62 -11.53
C VAL A 499 -36.26 -7.15 -10.08
N VAL A 500 -37.27 -7.47 -9.30
CA VAL A 500 -37.32 -7.17 -7.87
C VAL A 500 -37.70 -8.42 -7.08
N SER A 501 -36.97 -8.68 -6.00
CA SER A 501 -37.24 -9.79 -5.07
C SER A 501 -36.95 -9.30 -3.64
N THR A 502 -37.96 -9.38 -2.78
CA THR A 502 -37.87 -8.98 -1.37
C THR A 502 -38.77 -9.90 -0.54
N PRO A 503 -38.60 -9.96 0.79
CA PRO A 503 -39.46 -10.73 1.68
C PRO A 503 -40.95 -10.34 1.61
N GLU A 504 -41.28 -9.10 1.17
CA GLU A 504 -42.64 -8.62 1.03
C GLU A 504 -43.35 -9.08 -0.24
N ILE A 505 -42.65 -9.72 -1.18
CA ILE A 505 -43.22 -10.25 -2.41
C ILE A 505 -43.67 -11.70 -2.18
N ASN A 506 -44.98 -11.94 -2.24
CA ASN A 506 -45.63 -13.24 -2.13
C ASN A 506 -45.84 -13.87 -3.50
#